data_10c566810c2511c64a66e1e15f016ade
#
_entry.id   10c566810c2511c64a66e1e15f016ade
#
_cell.length_a   1.000
_cell.length_b   1.000
_cell.length_c   1.000
_cell.angle_alpha   90.00
_cell.angle_beta   90.00
_cell.angle_gamma   90.00
#
_symmetry.space_group_name_H-M   'P 1'
#
loop_
_entity.id
_entity.type
_entity.pdbx_description
1 polymer ?
#
loop_
_entity_poly.entity_id
_entity_poly.type
_entity_poly.pdbx_seq_one_letter_code
_entity_poly.pdbx_strand_id
1 'polypeptide(L)'
;AKNLRLNSEIPSIINALDANYIPPVPGGDLVRSSDIVPTGRNIHAFDPFRMPTAFACKQGSEQAQMLLDKYDSVPKSLALVLWGSDNIKSDGTQIAQALALIGAKPRFDSFGRLCGADLIELSQLGRPRIDVVMTLSGIFRDLLPLQTRMLAEASFKAASADEDPTMNYVRANALDYMKNTGADLETASLRIFSNAEGAYGSNVNQLVDSSSFGDEDELADAYEARKSFAYGMSGKPQKNQKLLQAALSKVEMAYQNLESVELGVTSVDHYLSLIHI
;
A
#
# COMPACT_ATOMS: atom_id res chain seq x y z
N ALA A 1 3.19 12.52 31.31
CA ALA A 1 4.42 12.50 32.13
C ALA A 1 4.36 11.51 33.30
N LYS A 2 3.25 11.47 34.12
CA LYS A 2 3.14 10.54 35.25
C LYS A 2 3.20 9.07 34.81
N ASN A 3 2.45 8.69 33.80
CA ASN A 3 2.37 7.32 33.29
C ASN A 3 3.69 6.83 32.67
N LEU A 4 4.51 7.71 32.10
CA LEU A 4 5.84 7.37 31.58
C LEU A 4 6.85 6.97 32.68
N ARG A 5 6.61 7.34 33.91
CA ARG A 5 7.46 7.00 35.07
C ARG A 5 7.04 5.70 35.76
N LEU A 6 5.88 5.16 35.40
CA LEU A 6 5.37 3.92 35.98
C LEU A 6 6.03 2.74 35.30
N ASN A 7 6.70 1.91 36.07
CA ASN A 7 7.20 0.64 35.59
C ASN A 7 6.13 -0.44 35.84
N SER A 8 5.42 -0.85 34.78
CA SER A 8 4.46 -1.94 34.83
C SER A 8 5.00 -3.22 34.19
N GLU A 9 6.15 -3.18 33.56
CA GLU A 9 6.71 -4.31 32.81
C GLU A 9 7.14 -5.44 33.75
N ILE A 10 7.96 -5.12 34.77
CA ILE A 10 8.42 -6.11 35.74
C ILE A 10 7.26 -6.73 36.54
N PRO A 11 6.30 -5.96 37.09
CA PRO A 11 5.14 -6.52 37.78
C PRO A 11 4.29 -7.40 36.84
N SER A 12 4.13 -7.03 35.57
CA SER A 12 3.37 -7.83 34.61
C SER A 12 4.06 -9.16 34.29
N ILE A 13 5.40 -9.15 34.15
CA ILE A 13 6.17 -10.39 33.94
C ILE A 13 6.04 -11.31 35.16
N ILE A 14 6.16 -10.78 36.38
CA ILE A 14 6.00 -11.57 37.60
C ILE A 14 4.61 -12.17 37.67
N ASN A 15 3.57 -11.38 37.39
CA ASN A 15 2.18 -11.86 37.34
C ASN A 15 1.99 -12.98 36.30
N ALA A 16 2.63 -12.85 35.13
CA ALA A 16 2.59 -13.89 34.10
C ALA A 16 3.26 -15.20 34.56
N LEU A 17 4.42 -15.09 35.23
CA LEU A 17 5.13 -16.26 35.77
C LEU A 17 4.32 -16.95 36.88
N ASP A 18 3.55 -16.19 37.65
CA ASP A 18 2.66 -16.66 38.70
C ASP A 18 1.31 -17.18 38.14
N ALA A 19 1.17 -17.25 36.82
CA ALA A 19 -0.07 -17.61 36.10
C ALA A 19 -1.27 -16.73 36.43
N ASN A 20 -1.06 -15.49 36.83
CA ASN A 20 -2.13 -14.51 37.08
C ASN A 20 -2.56 -13.85 35.77
N TYR A 21 -3.85 -13.48 35.70
CA TYR A 21 -4.38 -12.73 34.57
C TYR A 21 -3.81 -11.34 34.48
N ILE A 22 -3.33 -10.95 33.31
CA ILE A 22 -2.87 -9.60 33.00
C ILE A 22 -3.89 -8.96 32.07
N PRO A 23 -4.64 -7.93 32.50
CA PRO A 23 -5.60 -7.24 31.65
C PRO A 23 -4.85 -6.53 30.52
N PRO A 24 -5.12 -6.86 29.25
CA PRO A 24 -4.43 -6.26 28.12
C PRO A 24 -4.83 -4.80 27.94
N VAL A 25 -3.95 -4.02 27.35
CA VAL A 25 -4.23 -2.66 26.85
C VAL A 25 -3.74 -2.55 25.41
N PRO A 26 -4.28 -1.63 24.60
CA PRO A 26 -3.80 -1.41 23.24
C PRO A 26 -2.30 -1.13 23.23
N GLY A 27 -1.61 -1.72 22.25
CA GLY A 27 -0.24 -1.37 21.90
C GLY A 27 -0.22 -0.26 20.85
N GLY A 28 0.94 0.26 20.54
CA GLY A 28 1.09 1.26 19.50
C GLY A 28 2.32 2.13 19.67
N ASP A 29 2.40 3.17 18.86
CA ASP A 29 3.45 4.18 18.91
C ASP A 29 3.12 5.26 19.98
N LEU A 30 4.05 5.47 20.90
CA LEU A 30 3.90 6.46 21.98
C LEU A 30 3.73 7.90 21.47
N VAL A 31 4.36 8.23 20.34
CA VAL A 31 4.28 9.56 19.73
C VAL A 31 2.88 9.82 19.16
N ARG A 32 2.26 8.76 18.65
CA ARG A 32 0.91 8.81 18.04
C ARG A 32 -0.20 8.72 19.08
N SER A 33 0.00 7.91 20.12
CA SER A 33 -1.00 7.70 21.17
C SER A 33 -0.35 7.61 22.54
N SER A 34 -0.65 8.59 23.40
CA SER A 34 -0.20 8.59 24.80
C SER A 34 -0.95 7.58 25.68
N ASP A 35 -2.05 7.00 25.18
CA ASP A 35 -2.93 6.13 25.95
C ASP A 35 -2.37 4.72 26.13
N ILE A 36 -1.29 4.40 25.39
CA ILE A 36 -0.58 3.13 25.51
C ILE A 36 0.26 2.99 26.78
N VAL A 37 0.52 4.10 27.50
CA VAL A 37 1.28 4.08 28.75
C VAL A 37 0.38 3.96 29.98
N PRO A 38 0.83 3.23 31.03
CA PRO A 38 2.15 2.57 31.18
C PRO A 38 2.26 1.29 30.37
N THR A 39 3.48 1.01 29.85
CA THR A 39 3.80 -0.20 29.11
C THR A 39 3.88 -1.45 30.00
N GLY A 40 4.02 -2.64 29.41
CA GLY A 40 4.20 -3.90 30.12
C GLY A 40 3.00 -4.84 30.10
N ARG A 41 1.89 -4.43 29.49
CA ARG A 41 0.69 -5.26 29.26
C ARG A 41 0.02 -4.94 27.91
N ASN A 42 0.77 -4.28 27.04
CA ASN A 42 0.26 -3.88 25.74
C ASN A 42 0.22 -5.08 24.79
N ILE A 43 -0.92 -5.25 24.12
CA ILE A 43 -1.04 -6.12 22.97
C ILE A 43 -0.77 -5.25 21.73
N HIS A 44 0.20 -5.64 20.92
CA HIS A 44 0.41 -4.98 19.65
C HIS A 44 -0.70 -5.42 18.69
N ALA A 45 -1.77 -4.65 18.67
CA ALA A 45 -2.93 -4.86 17.80
C ALA A 45 -3.08 -3.67 16.88
N PHE A 46 -3.32 -3.93 15.60
CA PHE A 46 -3.84 -2.95 14.67
C PHE A 46 -5.31 -3.25 14.40
N ASP A 47 -6.10 -2.21 14.13
CA ASP A 47 -7.50 -2.35 13.76
C ASP A 47 -7.66 -2.09 12.25
N PRO A 48 -7.70 -3.14 11.40
CA PRO A 48 -7.83 -2.99 9.97
C PRO A 48 -9.15 -2.34 9.55
N PHE A 49 -10.18 -2.38 10.41
CA PHE A 49 -11.46 -1.74 10.11
C PHE A 49 -11.40 -0.22 10.19
N ARG A 50 -10.39 0.34 10.82
CA ARG A 50 -10.21 1.80 11.00
C ARG A 50 -8.99 2.37 10.29
N MET A 51 -8.36 1.58 9.42
CA MET A 51 -7.21 2.00 8.63
C MET A 51 -7.61 2.37 7.20
N PRO A 52 -7.01 3.46 6.64
CA PRO A 52 -6.07 4.38 7.27
C PRO A 52 -6.74 5.30 8.28
N THR A 53 -6.04 5.63 9.37
CA THR A 53 -6.54 6.58 10.38
C THR A 53 -6.57 8.03 9.85
N ALA A 54 -7.27 8.93 10.52
CA ALA A 54 -7.30 10.34 10.14
C ALA A 54 -5.90 10.97 10.13
N PHE A 55 -5.05 10.57 11.10
CA PHE A 55 -3.66 10.99 11.15
C PHE A 55 -2.86 10.45 9.95
N ALA A 56 -3.01 9.16 9.63
CA ALA A 56 -2.38 8.54 8.49
C ALA A 56 -2.84 9.19 7.16
N CYS A 57 -4.12 9.56 7.04
CA CYS A 57 -4.64 10.27 5.88
C CYS A 57 -3.96 11.63 5.69
N LYS A 58 -3.77 12.38 6.78
CA LYS A 58 -3.04 13.65 6.73
C LYS A 58 -1.60 13.46 6.31
N GLN A 59 -0.87 12.56 6.98
CA GLN A 59 0.52 12.26 6.65
C GLN A 59 0.70 11.74 5.22
N GLY A 60 -0.17 10.83 4.78
CA GLY A 60 -0.12 10.28 3.42
C GLY A 60 -0.35 11.35 2.35
N SER A 61 -1.25 12.30 2.59
CA SER A 61 -1.45 13.45 1.70
C SER A 61 -0.24 14.37 1.67
N GLU A 62 0.38 14.64 2.81
CA GLU A 62 1.62 15.43 2.90
C GLU A 62 2.78 14.74 2.16
N GLN A 63 2.94 13.43 2.34
CA GLN A 63 3.96 12.64 1.63
C GLN A 63 3.72 12.59 0.12
N ALA A 64 2.45 12.47 -0.31
CA ALA A 64 2.10 12.56 -1.73
C ALA A 64 2.49 13.92 -2.31
N GLN A 65 2.19 15.02 -1.61
CA GLN A 65 2.54 16.35 -2.05
C GLN A 65 4.06 16.55 -2.10
N MET A 66 4.78 16.13 -1.05
CA MET A 66 6.25 16.19 -1.00
C MET A 66 6.91 15.41 -2.14
N LEU A 67 6.30 14.28 -2.55
CA LEU A 67 6.77 13.51 -3.69
C LEU A 67 6.58 14.29 -4.99
N LEU A 68 5.41 14.87 -5.20
CA LEU A 68 5.08 15.62 -6.41
C LEU A 68 5.90 16.92 -6.53
N ASP A 69 6.19 17.59 -5.41
CA ASP A 69 6.97 18.85 -5.37
C ASP A 69 8.44 18.66 -5.80
N LYS A 70 8.92 17.41 -5.88
CA LYS A 70 10.28 17.12 -6.36
C LYS A 70 10.43 17.11 -7.88
N TYR A 71 9.32 17.16 -8.61
CA TYR A 71 9.30 17.05 -10.05
C TYR A 71 8.72 18.32 -10.69
N ASP A 72 9.27 18.70 -11.83
CA ASP A 72 8.82 19.87 -12.59
C ASP A 72 7.40 19.70 -13.16
N SER A 73 6.94 18.46 -13.32
CA SER A 73 5.61 18.13 -13.82
C SER A 73 5.00 16.94 -13.06
N VAL A 74 3.68 16.95 -12.94
CA VAL A 74 2.95 15.82 -12.32
C VAL A 74 3.12 14.57 -13.17
N PRO A 75 3.65 13.46 -12.61
CA PRO A 75 3.80 12.21 -13.33
C PRO A 75 2.42 11.66 -13.71
N LYS A 76 2.31 11.05 -14.90
CA LYS A 76 1.05 10.44 -15.35
C LYS A 76 0.81 9.10 -14.67
N SER A 77 1.87 8.33 -14.48
CA SER A 77 1.81 7.03 -13.83
C SER A 77 3.00 6.81 -12.93
N LEU A 78 2.77 6.19 -11.78
CA LEU A 78 3.83 5.78 -10.86
C LEU A 78 3.56 4.39 -10.29
N ALA A 79 4.63 3.68 -9.98
CA ALA A 79 4.57 2.43 -9.23
C ALA A 79 4.85 2.67 -7.76
N LEU A 80 4.02 2.08 -6.89
CA LEU A 80 4.13 2.19 -5.45
C LEU A 80 4.18 0.80 -4.82
N VAL A 81 5.24 0.53 -4.06
CA VAL A 81 5.37 -0.72 -3.30
C VAL A 81 4.78 -0.53 -1.91
N LEU A 82 3.79 -1.37 -1.55
CA LEU A 82 3.08 -1.32 -0.27
C LEU A 82 3.45 -2.51 0.61
N TRP A 83 4.14 -2.21 1.71
CA TRP A 83 4.53 -3.21 2.70
C TRP A 83 3.49 -3.31 3.82
N GLY A 84 3.15 -4.55 4.21
CA GLY A 84 2.20 -4.79 5.28
C GLY A 84 2.70 -4.28 6.63
N SER A 85 3.96 -4.59 6.97
CA SER A 85 4.59 -4.15 8.22
C SER A 85 4.58 -2.63 8.38
N ASP A 86 4.94 -1.89 7.31
CA ASP A 86 5.03 -0.44 7.35
C ASP A 86 3.65 0.21 7.47
N ASN A 87 2.65 -0.35 6.78
CA ASN A 87 1.28 0.13 6.92
C ASN A 87 0.70 -0.16 8.31
N ILE A 88 1.03 -1.30 8.92
CA ILE A 88 0.62 -1.58 10.31
C ILE A 88 1.28 -0.59 11.28
N LYS A 89 2.59 -0.34 11.14
CA LYS A 89 3.32 0.63 11.98
C LYS A 89 2.83 2.06 11.82
N SER A 90 2.43 2.44 10.61
CA SER A 90 2.03 3.81 10.27
C SER A 90 0.53 4.04 10.26
N ASP A 91 -0.28 3.07 10.71
CA ASP A 91 -1.75 3.10 10.68
C ASP A 91 -2.31 3.36 9.27
N GLY A 92 -1.59 2.94 8.22
CA GLY A 92 -2.00 3.05 6.83
C GLY A 92 -1.55 4.33 6.11
N THR A 93 -0.46 4.96 6.52
CA THR A 93 0.04 6.18 5.87
C THR A 93 0.32 5.98 4.38
N GLN A 94 0.94 4.87 3.97
CA GLN A 94 1.26 4.61 2.57
C GLN A 94 0.00 4.28 1.74
N ILE A 95 -0.99 3.63 2.37
CA ILE A 95 -2.32 3.44 1.77
C ILE A 95 -2.98 4.80 1.50
N ALA A 96 -2.92 5.70 2.47
CA ALA A 96 -3.45 7.06 2.32
C ALA A 96 -2.68 7.88 1.27
N GLN A 97 -1.37 7.69 1.15
CA GLN A 97 -0.55 8.28 0.10
C GLN A 97 -0.99 7.82 -1.29
N ALA A 98 -1.22 6.50 -1.48
CA ALA A 98 -1.73 5.96 -2.73
C ALA A 98 -3.09 6.56 -3.10
N LEU A 99 -4.02 6.64 -2.14
CA LEU A 99 -5.33 7.29 -2.34
C LEU A 99 -5.17 8.76 -2.72
N ALA A 100 -4.32 9.50 -2.01
CA ALA A 100 -4.09 10.92 -2.29
C ALA A 100 -3.54 11.13 -3.71
N LEU A 101 -2.61 10.29 -4.19
CA LEU A 101 -2.07 10.34 -5.54
C LEU A 101 -3.15 10.08 -6.61
N ILE A 102 -4.02 9.08 -6.40
CA ILE A 102 -5.19 8.82 -7.27
C ILE A 102 -6.19 9.98 -7.22
N GLY A 103 -6.21 10.76 -6.15
CA GLY A 103 -7.23 11.78 -5.88
C GLY A 103 -8.49 11.17 -5.28
N ALA A 104 -8.32 10.28 -4.30
CA ALA A 104 -9.37 9.62 -3.56
C ALA A 104 -9.15 9.75 -2.05
N LYS A 105 -10.15 9.40 -1.27
CA LYS A 105 -10.12 9.36 0.19
C LYS A 105 -10.85 8.13 0.70
N PRO A 106 -10.48 7.58 1.86
CA PRO A 106 -11.21 6.48 2.46
C PRO A 106 -12.62 6.91 2.86
N ARG A 107 -13.58 5.99 2.72
CA ARG A 107 -14.95 6.15 3.21
C ARG A 107 -15.18 5.24 4.39
N PHE A 108 -15.75 5.79 5.45
CA PHE A 108 -16.11 5.07 6.67
C PHE A 108 -17.64 5.10 6.87
N ASP A 109 -18.16 4.06 7.48
CA ASP A 109 -19.56 3.99 7.88
C ASP A 109 -19.81 4.81 9.17
N SER A 110 -21.07 4.83 9.63
CA SER A 110 -21.47 5.55 10.86
C SER A 110 -20.81 5.02 12.14
N PHE A 111 -20.21 3.83 12.11
CA PHE A 111 -19.47 3.24 13.23
C PHE A 111 -17.96 3.48 13.12
N GLY A 112 -17.51 4.24 12.11
CA GLY A 112 -16.11 4.50 11.83
C GLY A 112 -15.36 3.30 11.26
N ARG A 113 -16.05 2.37 10.58
CA ARG A 113 -15.43 1.23 9.92
C ARG A 113 -15.23 1.52 8.45
N LEU A 114 -14.08 1.13 7.93
CA LEU A 114 -13.76 1.26 6.52
C LEU A 114 -14.79 0.52 5.65
N CYS A 115 -15.41 1.23 4.72
CA CYS A 115 -16.42 0.67 3.81
C CYS A 115 -16.14 0.96 2.33
N GLY A 116 -15.02 1.60 1.99
CA GLY A 116 -14.63 1.85 0.60
C GLY A 116 -13.85 3.14 0.42
N ALA A 117 -13.86 3.66 -0.81
CA ALA A 117 -13.24 4.93 -1.18
C ALA A 117 -14.20 5.84 -1.92
N ASP A 118 -14.00 7.15 -1.79
CA ASP A 118 -14.66 8.18 -2.59
C ASP A 118 -13.63 9.02 -3.34
N LEU A 119 -13.99 9.45 -4.55
CA LEU A 119 -13.15 10.38 -5.30
C LEU A 119 -13.27 11.79 -4.72
N ILE A 120 -12.16 12.51 -4.76
CA ILE A 120 -12.11 13.95 -4.53
C ILE A 120 -12.40 14.62 -5.88
N GLU A 121 -13.29 15.59 -5.92
CA GLU A 121 -13.61 16.33 -7.14
C GLU A 121 -12.33 16.97 -7.72
N LEU A 122 -12.17 16.96 -9.05
CA LEU A 122 -10.99 17.53 -9.72
C LEU A 122 -10.77 19.00 -9.38
N SER A 123 -11.86 19.75 -9.18
CA SER A 123 -11.81 21.15 -8.76
C SER A 123 -11.19 21.36 -7.36
N GLN A 124 -11.35 20.38 -6.48
CA GLN A 124 -10.77 20.38 -5.13
C GLN A 124 -9.36 19.78 -5.14
N LEU A 125 -9.14 18.78 -6.00
CA LEU A 125 -7.83 18.12 -6.15
C LEU A 125 -6.78 19.07 -6.74
N GLY A 126 -7.18 19.97 -7.64
CA GLY A 126 -6.31 21.00 -8.24
C GLY A 126 -5.23 20.47 -9.19
N ARG A 127 -5.26 19.19 -9.55
CA ARG A 127 -4.32 18.51 -10.44
C ARG A 127 -4.95 17.30 -11.11
N PRO A 128 -4.33 16.74 -12.16
CA PRO A 128 -4.77 15.46 -12.71
C PRO A 128 -4.71 14.31 -11.69
N ARG A 129 -5.57 13.30 -11.88
CA ARG A 129 -5.47 12.01 -11.19
C ARG A 129 -4.29 11.22 -11.75
N ILE A 130 -3.45 10.73 -10.86
CA ILE A 130 -2.27 9.94 -11.23
C ILE A 130 -2.67 8.47 -11.28
N ASP A 131 -2.18 7.74 -12.28
CA ASP A 131 -2.35 6.30 -12.36
C ASP A 131 -1.32 5.60 -11.48
N VAL A 132 -1.77 5.03 -10.36
CA VAL A 132 -0.89 4.41 -9.36
C VAL A 132 -0.95 2.90 -9.49
N VAL A 133 0.13 2.31 -9.96
CA VAL A 133 0.31 0.85 -10.01
C VAL A 133 0.86 0.39 -8.67
N MET A 134 0.10 -0.40 -7.93
CA MET A 134 0.43 -0.81 -6.57
C MET A 134 0.88 -2.26 -6.52
N THR A 135 2.08 -2.48 -6.00
CA THR A 135 2.59 -3.83 -5.72
C THR A 135 2.56 -4.11 -4.23
N LEU A 136 1.82 -5.13 -3.84
CA LEU A 136 1.65 -5.51 -2.44
C LEU A 136 2.67 -6.57 -2.02
N SER A 137 3.18 -6.45 -0.79
CA SER A 137 3.84 -7.57 -0.12
C SER A 137 2.81 -8.67 0.23
N GLY A 138 3.27 -9.90 0.43
CA GLY A 138 2.40 -11.00 0.86
C GLY A 138 1.72 -10.71 2.20
N ILE A 139 2.44 -10.09 3.13
CA ILE A 139 1.89 -9.68 4.45
C ILE A 139 0.80 -8.64 4.28
N PHE A 140 0.97 -7.64 3.40
CA PHE A 140 -0.07 -6.66 3.11
C PHE A 140 -1.34 -7.35 2.58
N ARG A 141 -1.18 -8.19 1.55
CA ARG A 141 -2.29 -8.94 0.93
C ARG A 141 -3.08 -9.74 1.96
N ASP A 142 -2.40 -10.42 2.88
CA ASP A 142 -3.04 -11.34 3.82
C ASP A 142 -3.70 -10.62 5.00
N LEU A 143 -3.08 -9.55 5.51
CA LEU A 143 -3.57 -8.85 6.71
C LEU A 143 -4.47 -7.66 6.41
N LEU A 144 -4.43 -7.09 5.19
CA LEU A 144 -5.13 -5.87 4.82
C LEU A 144 -6.08 -6.04 3.63
N PRO A 145 -6.96 -7.07 3.62
CA PRO A 145 -7.86 -7.33 2.49
C PRO A 145 -8.90 -6.22 2.29
N LEU A 146 -9.33 -5.54 3.36
CA LEU A 146 -10.26 -4.41 3.27
C LEU A 146 -9.61 -3.22 2.56
N GLN A 147 -8.36 -2.94 2.88
CA GLN A 147 -7.58 -1.87 2.26
C GLN A 147 -7.29 -2.18 0.78
N THR A 148 -6.98 -3.44 0.47
CA THR A 148 -6.82 -3.90 -0.91
C THR A 148 -8.09 -3.64 -1.73
N ARG A 149 -9.27 -3.98 -1.20
CA ARG A 149 -10.55 -3.71 -1.86
C ARG A 149 -10.84 -2.22 -2.00
N MET A 150 -10.55 -1.43 -0.98
CA MET A 150 -10.72 0.03 -1.00
C MET A 150 -9.85 0.68 -2.09
N LEU A 151 -8.59 0.27 -2.21
CA LEU A 151 -7.68 0.77 -3.25
C LEU A 151 -8.17 0.34 -4.65
N ALA A 152 -8.68 -0.89 -4.79
CA ALA A 152 -9.29 -1.36 -6.03
C ALA A 152 -10.54 -0.55 -6.39
N GLU A 153 -11.39 -0.23 -5.42
CA GLU A 153 -12.57 0.64 -5.61
C GLU A 153 -12.14 2.04 -6.04
N ALA A 154 -11.11 2.61 -5.44
CA ALA A 154 -10.59 3.92 -5.83
C ALA A 154 -10.11 3.94 -7.28
N SER A 155 -9.33 2.93 -7.70
CA SER A 155 -8.85 2.80 -9.08
C SER A 155 -10.00 2.60 -10.06
N PHE A 156 -10.97 1.75 -9.73
CA PHE A 156 -12.15 1.52 -10.57
C PHE A 156 -13.02 2.78 -10.70
N LYS A 157 -13.30 3.47 -9.60
CA LYS A 157 -14.06 4.72 -9.62
C LYS A 157 -13.35 5.80 -10.45
N ALA A 158 -12.03 5.93 -10.31
CA ALA A 158 -11.25 6.87 -11.11
C ALA A 158 -11.31 6.52 -12.60
N ALA A 159 -11.16 5.25 -12.97
CA ALA A 159 -11.28 4.81 -14.36
C ALA A 159 -12.69 5.01 -14.95
N SER A 160 -13.74 4.89 -14.10
CA SER A 160 -15.15 5.02 -14.47
C SER A 160 -15.64 6.46 -14.49
N ALA A 161 -14.94 7.39 -13.84
CA ALA A 161 -15.36 8.79 -13.75
C ALA A 161 -15.42 9.42 -15.15
N ASP A 162 -16.49 10.18 -15.41
CA ASP A 162 -16.63 10.90 -16.69
C ASP A 162 -15.83 12.21 -16.65
N GLU A 163 -14.52 12.05 -16.69
CA GLU A 163 -13.52 13.10 -16.64
C GLU A 163 -12.67 13.09 -17.91
N ASP A 164 -12.13 14.27 -18.26
CA ASP A 164 -11.22 14.38 -19.41
C ASP A 164 -9.97 13.52 -19.16
N PRO A 165 -9.56 12.66 -20.11
CA PRO A 165 -8.37 11.81 -19.99
C PRO A 165 -7.06 12.58 -19.72
N THR A 166 -6.99 13.86 -20.07
CA THR A 166 -5.83 14.71 -19.75
C THR A 166 -5.79 15.12 -18.27
N MET A 167 -6.94 15.02 -17.59
CA MET A 167 -7.07 15.29 -16.16
C MET A 167 -7.26 14.01 -15.33
N ASN A 168 -7.32 12.85 -15.98
CA ASN A 168 -7.47 11.56 -15.30
C ASN A 168 -6.67 10.47 -16.02
N TYR A 169 -5.44 10.26 -15.58
CA TYR A 169 -4.55 9.29 -16.20
C TYR A 169 -4.94 7.83 -15.88
N VAL A 170 -5.67 7.58 -14.80
CA VAL A 170 -6.25 6.25 -14.50
C VAL A 170 -7.24 5.86 -15.61
N ARG A 171 -8.18 6.77 -15.93
CA ARG A 171 -9.13 6.59 -17.02
C ARG A 171 -8.45 6.47 -18.37
N ALA A 172 -7.51 7.38 -18.66
CA ALA A 172 -6.77 7.38 -19.93
C ALA A 172 -6.11 6.02 -20.21
N ASN A 173 -5.40 5.48 -19.22
CA ASN A 173 -4.70 4.22 -19.34
C ASN A 173 -5.65 3.02 -19.38
N ALA A 174 -6.76 3.05 -18.65
CA ALA A 174 -7.77 2.00 -18.70
C ALA A 174 -8.44 1.94 -20.09
N LEU A 175 -8.84 3.08 -20.65
CA LEU A 175 -9.46 3.15 -21.98
C LEU A 175 -8.49 2.71 -23.08
N ASP A 176 -7.21 3.09 -22.97
CA ASP A 176 -6.19 2.64 -23.91
C ASP A 176 -6.00 1.11 -23.86
N TYR A 177 -5.94 0.53 -22.64
CA TYR A 177 -5.86 -0.92 -22.49
C TYR A 177 -7.09 -1.64 -23.07
N MET A 178 -8.31 -1.14 -22.79
CA MET A 178 -9.54 -1.68 -23.38
C MET A 178 -9.51 -1.67 -24.90
N LYS A 179 -9.09 -0.56 -25.50
CA LYS A 179 -8.98 -0.40 -26.96
C LYS A 179 -8.01 -1.41 -27.58
N ASN A 180 -6.88 -1.66 -26.91
CA ASN A 180 -5.83 -2.52 -27.44
C ASN A 180 -6.09 -4.02 -27.23
N THR A 181 -6.88 -4.39 -26.21
CA THR A 181 -7.07 -5.79 -25.80
C THR A 181 -8.50 -6.29 -25.89
N GLY A 182 -9.48 -5.40 -25.98
CA GLY A 182 -10.91 -5.75 -25.88
C GLY A 182 -11.35 -6.10 -24.45
N ALA A 183 -10.53 -5.87 -23.42
CA ALA A 183 -10.90 -6.10 -22.04
C ALA A 183 -12.04 -5.17 -21.60
N ASP A 184 -12.80 -5.60 -20.59
CA ASP A 184 -13.80 -4.75 -19.96
C ASP A 184 -13.14 -3.70 -19.02
N LEU A 185 -13.92 -2.72 -18.59
CA LEU A 185 -13.42 -1.64 -17.75
C LEU A 185 -12.99 -2.14 -16.36
N GLU A 186 -13.68 -3.14 -15.80
CA GLU A 186 -13.32 -3.72 -14.51
C GLU A 186 -11.91 -4.31 -14.57
N THR A 187 -11.62 -5.11 -15.57
CA THR A 187 -10.27 -5.67 -15.81
C THR A 187 -9.25 -4.56 -16.10
N ALA A 188 -9.58 -3.62 -16.99
CA ALA A 188 -8.66 -2.56 -17.41
C ALA A 188 -8.29 -1.58 -16.29
N SER A 189 -9.12 -1.46 -15.26
CA SER A 189 -8.91 -0.58 -14.11
C SER A 189 -8.11 -1.20 -12.96
N LEU A 190 -7.80 -2.50 -13.02
CA LEU A 190 -7.01 -3.16 -11.98
C LEU A 190 -5.61 -2.56 -11.90
N ARG A 191 -5.22 -2.12 -10.72
CA ARG A 191 -3.91 -1.48 -10.44
C ARG A 191 -3.20 -2.07 -9.24
N ILE A 192 -3.75 -3.13 -8.66
CA ILE A 192 -3.19 -3.76 -7.46
C ILE A 192 -2.71 -5.14 -7.82
N PHE A 193 -1.43 -5.36 -7.63
CA PHE A 193 -0.76 -6.61 -7.99
C PHE A 193 -0.02 -7.20 -6.78
N SER A 194 0.00 -8.51 -6.68
CA SER A 194 0.73 -9.24 -5.65
C SER A 194 1.07 -10.65 -6.13
N ASN A 195 1.61 -11.45 -5.24
CA ASN A 195 1.78 -12.87 -5.43
C ASN A 195 0.43 -13.61 -5.38
N ALA A 196 0.43 -14.84 -5.84
CA ALA A 196 -0.66 -15.79 -5.53
C ALA A 196 -0.84 -15.94 -4.02
N GLU A 197 -2.03 -16.39 -3.59
CA GLU A 197 -2.30 -16.71 -2.19
C GLU A 197 -1.26 -17.72 -1.66
N GLY A 198 -0.76 -17.47 -0.45
CA GLY A 198 0.26 -18.29 0.20
C GLY A 198 1.68 -18.15 -0.36
N ALA A 199 1.90 -17.33 -1.39
CA ALA A 199 3.23 -17.05 -1.91
C ALA A 199 3.74 -15.68 -1.42
N TYR A 200 5.05 -15.62 -1.12
CA TYR A 200 5.72 -14.41 -0.62
C TYR A 200 6.99 -14.15 -1.41
N GLY A 201 7.38 -12.87 -1.47
CA GLY A 201 8.56 -12.42 -2.18
C GLY A 201 8.46 -12.46 -3.70
N SER A 202 9.31 -11.72 -4.37
CA SER A 202 9.43 -11.73 -5.84
C SER A 202 10.35 -12.85 -6.34
N ASN A 203 11.20 -13.40 -5.48
CA ASN A 203 12.33 -14.31 -5.75
C ASN A 203 13.44 -13.67 -6.61
N VAL A 204 13.35 -12.40 -6.94
CA VAL A 204 14.37 -11.67 -7.70
C VAL A 204 15.68 -11.58 -6.90
N ASN A 205 15.57 -11.31 -5.57
CA ASN A 205 16.71 -11.31 -4.66
C ASN A 205 17.49 -12.64 -4.69
N GLN A 206 16.82 -13.78 -4.75
CA GLN A 206 17.49 -15.08 -4.83
C GLN A 206 18.28 -15.25 -6.13
N LEU A 207 17.76 -14.77 -7.26
CA LEU A 207 18.45 -14.79 -8.53
C LEU A 207 19.68 -13.89 -8.52
N VAL A 208 19.54 -12.70 -7.91
CA VAL A 208 20.67 -11.76 -7.76
C VAL A 208 21.73 -12.31 -6.83
N ASP A 209 21.35 -12.79 -5.63
CA ASP A 209 22.28 -13.32 -4.64
C ASP A 209 23.06 -14.55 -5.13
N SER A 210 22.39 -15.40 -5.93
CA SER A 210 23.02 -16.58 -6.53
C SER A 210 23.73 -16.27 -7.86
N SER A 211 23.65 -15.03 -8.36
CA SER A 211 24.12 -14.66 -9.71
C SER A 211 23.63 -15.61 -10.81
N SER A 212 22.40 -16.11 -10.64
CA SER A 212 21.79 -17.13 -11.52
C SER A 212 20.85 -16.50 -12.56
N PHE A 213 21.25 -15.38 -13.16
CA PHE A 213 20.52 -14.73 -14.25
C PHE A 213 21.50 -14.37 -15.36
N GLY A 214 21.04 -14.48 -16.61
CA GLY A 214 21.84 -14.20 -17.79
C GLY A 214 21.78 -12.73 -18.20
N ASP A 215 20.61 -12.10 -18.01
CA ASP A 215 20.36 -10.69 -18.34
C ASP A 215 19.27 -10.10 -17.43
N GLU A 216 19.03 -8.80 -17.60
CA GLU A 216 18.03 -8.07 -16.80
C GLU A 216 16.59 -8.49 -17.14
N ASP A 217 16.34 -8.99 -18.34
CA ASP A 217 15.00 -9.43 -18.77
C ASP A 217 14.57 -10.67 -17.96
N GLU A 218 15.50 -11.56 -17.60
CA GLU A 218 15.18 -12.71 -16.72
C GLU A 218 14.72 -12.28 -15.33
N LEU A 219 15.26 -11.18 -14.80
CA LEU A 219 14.82 -10.63 -13.50
C LEU A 219 13.42 -10.03 -13.61
N ALA A 220 13.13 -9.33 -14.71
CA ALA A 220 11.81 -8.79 -14.99
C ALA A 220 10.78 -9.92 -15.17
N ASP A 221 11.11 -10.95 -15.93
CA ASP A 221 10.26 -12.13 -16.13
C ASP A 221 9.96 -12.85 -14.79
N ALA A 222 10.96 -13.02 -13.94
CA ALA A 222 10.79 -13.63 -12.62
C ALA A 222 9.85 -12.78 -11.73
N TYR A 223 10.00 -11.45 -11.75
CA TYR A 223 9.13 -10.52 -11.05
C TYR A 223 7.69 -10.64 -11.56
N GLU A 224 7.48 -10.53 -12.86
CA GLU A 224 6.17 -10.58 -13.49
C GLU A 224 5.47 -11.93 -13.27
N ALA A 225 6.19 -13.04 -13.38
CA ALA A 225 5.64 -14.37 -13.13
C ALA A 225 5.07 -14.50 -11.70
N ARG A 226 5.69 -13.82 -10.73
CA ARG A 226 5.30 -13.84 -9.32
C ARG A 226 4.26 -12.80 -8.95
N LYS A 227 4.37 -11.58 -9.49
CA LYS A 227 3.58 -10.41 -9.11
C LYS A 227 2.37 -10.15 -10.02
N SER A 228 2.10 -10.99 -11.01
CA SER A 228 1.03 -10.80 -11.99
C SER A 228 -0.39 -11.15 -11.51
N PHE A 229 -0.59 -11.38 -10.23
CA PHE A 229 -1.92 -11.60 -9.67
C PHE A 229 -2.57 -10.27 -9.34
N ALA A 230 -3.55 -9.86 -10.14
CA ALA A 230 -4.31 -8.62 -9.96
C ALA A 230 -5.45 -8.83 -8.97
N TYR A 231 -5.64 -7.87 -8.07
CA TYR A 231 -6.66 -7.87 -7.02
C TYR A 231 -7.67 -6.76 -7.28
N GLY A 232 -8.92 -7.16 -7.49
CA GLY A 232 -10.05 -6.25 -7.68
C GLY A 232 -10.94 -6.14 -6.43
N MET A 233 -12.11 -5.52 -6.60
CA MET A 233 -13.10 -5.33 -5.53
C MET A 233 -13.65 -6.66 -4.99
N SER A 234 -13.65 -7.73 -5.79
CA SER A 234 -14.04 -9.08 -5.33
C SER A 234 -13.09 -9.64 -4.26
N GLY A 235 -11.87 -9.13 -4.21
CA GLY A 235 -10.79 -9.65 -3.36
C GLY A 235 -10.19 -10.96 -3.83
N LYS A 236 -10.68 -11.54 -4.93
CA LYS A 236 -10.12 -12.77 -5.52
C LYS A 236 -9.01 -12.42 -6.51
N PRO A 237 -7.84 -13.06 -6.40
CA PRO A 237 -6.75 -12.82 -7.33
C PRO A 237 -7.06 -13.37 -8.73
N GLN A 238 -6.66 -12.61 -9.74
CA GLN A 238 -6.72 -13.01 -11.13
C GLN A 238 -5.33 -12.87 -11.75
N LYS A 239 -4.76 -13.97 -12.24
CA LYS A 239 -3.47 -13.90 -12.93
C LYS A 239 -3.63 -13.13 -14.23
N ASN A 240 -2.96 -11.98 -14.37
CA ASN A 240 -3.02 -11.14 -15.56
C ASN A 240 -1.67 -10.45 -15.81
N GLN A 241 -0.72 -11.22 -16.33
CA GLN A 241 0.62 -10.72 -16.64
C GLN A 241 0.60 -9.63 -17.72
N LYS A 242 -0.24 -9.77 -18.75
CA LYS A 242 -0.36 -8.75 -19.80
C LYS A 242 -0.81 -7.40 -19.29
N LEU A 243 -1.71 -7.38 -18.31
CA LEU A 243 -2.15 -6.14 -17.70
C LEU A 243 -1.04 -5.52 -16.83
N LEU A 244 -0.30 -6.34 -16.07
CA LEU A 244 0.85 -5.87 -15.29
C LEU A 244 1.89 -5.23 -16.21
N GLN A 245 2.29 -5.90 -17.28
CA GLN A 245 3.23 -5.39 -18.28
C GLN A 245 2.75 -4.07 -18.89
N ALA A 246 1.49 -4.01 -19.32
CA ALA A 246 0.91 -2.80 -19.89
C ALA A 246 0.83 -1.65 -18.90
N ALA A 247 0.61 -1.92 -17.62
CA ALA A 247 0.61 -0.91 -16.56
C ALA A 247 2.03 -0.42 -16.25
N LEU A 248 2.98 -1.35 -16.08
CA LEU A 248 4.37 -1.01 -15.75
C LEU A 248 5.07 -0.29 -16.90
N SER A 249 4.78 -0.60 -18.17
CA SER A 249 5.37 0.08 -19.32
C SER A 249 5.03 1.58 -19.41
N LYS A 250 4.04 2.06 -18.66
CA LYS A 250 3.63 3.46 -18.60
C LYS A 250 4.12 4.18 -17.34
N VAL A 251 4.77 3.46 -16.43
CA VAL A 251 5.29 4.02 -15.19
C VAL A 251 6.46 4.95 -15.47
N GLU A 252 6.34 6.19 -15.00
CA GLU A 252 7.38 7.21 -15.13
C GLU A 252 8.27 7.27 -13.88
N MET A 253 7.79 6.70 -12.75
CA MET A 253 8.50 6.72 -11.49
C MET A 253 8.09 5.53 -10.61
N ALA A 254 9.08 4.88 -10.00
CA ALA A 254 8.86 3.89 -8.95
C ALA A 254 9.19 4.49 -7.58
N TYR A 255 8.34 4.26 -6.59
CA TYR A 255 8.47 4.83 -5.25
C TYR A 255 8.16 3.81 -4.17
N GLN A 256 8.94 3.87 -3.11
CA GLN A 256 8.74 3.07 -1.90
C GLN A 256 9.05 3.92 -0.67
N ASN A 257 8.17 3.88 0.31
CA ASN A 257 8.45 4.43 1.63
C ASN A 257 9.30 3.44 2.43
N LEU A 258 10.24 3.97 3.20
CA LEU A 258 11.06 3.23 4.13
C LEU A 258 10.77 3.75 5.55
N GLU A 259 10.08 2.94 6.33
CA GLU A 259 9.67 3.27 7.72
C GLU A 259 10.70 2.78 8.76
N SER A 260 11.89 2.37 8.33
CA SER A 260 12.93 1.88 9.20
C SER A 260 14.23 2.65 9.03
N VAL A 261 14.85 3.05 10.13
CA VAL A 261 16.21 3.61 10.17
C VAL A 261 17.30 2.54 10.04
N GLU A 262 16.93 1.27 10.13
CA GLU A 262 17.83 0.11 10.02
C GLU A 262 18.14 -0.28 8.59
N LEU A 263 17.58 0.42 7.61
CA LEU A 263 17.82 0.18 6.21
C LEU A 263 19.20 0.68 5.80
N GLY A 264 20.16 -0.19 5.93
CA GLY A 264 21.45 -0.05 5.27
C GLY A 264 21.42 -0.58 3.84
N VAL A 265 22.49 -0.35 3.10
CA VAL A 265 22.74 -0.85 1.73
C VAL A 265 22.61 -2.39 1.62
N THR A 266 22.55 -3.08 2.75
CA THR A 266 22.47 -4.54 2.88
C THR A 266 21.02 -5.08 2.95
N SER A 267 19.99 -4.24 2.97
CA SER A 267 18.58 -4.69 2.98
C SER A 267 18.09 -4.92 1.55
N VAL A 268 18.58 -5.97 0.94
CA VAL A 268 18.47 -6.28 -0.50
C VAL A 268 17.02 -6.42 -0.98
N ASP A 269 16.12 -6.97 -0.16
CA ASP A 269 14.73 -7.21 -0.53
C ASP A 269 13.94 -5.94 -0.91
N HIS A 270 14.24 -4.82 -0.27
CA HIS A 270 13.53 -3.56 -0.50
C HIS A 270 13.97 -2.88 -1.80
N TYR A 271 15.26 -2.95 -2.11
CA TYR A 271 15.83 -2.35 -3.30
C TYR A 271 15.45 -3.11 -4.58
N LEU A 272 15.48 -4.42 -4.54
CA LEU A 272 15.23 -5.25 -5.71
C LEU A 272 13.75 -5.22 -6.15
N SER A 273 12.83 -4.92 -5.25
CA SER A 273 11.43 -4.70 -5.62
C SER A 273 11.19 -3.43 -6.45
N LEU A 274 12.13 -2.47 -6.43
CA LEU A 274 12.04 -1.20 -7.17
C LEU A 274 12.84 -1.19 -8.46
N ILE A 275 13.96 -1.89 -8.51
CA ILE A 275 14.89 -1.86 -9.65
C ILE A 275 14.27 -2.46 -10.92
N HIS A 276 13.27 -3.34 -10.74
CA HIS A 276 12.63 -4.07 -11.84
C HIS A 276 11.21 -3.57 -12.15
N ILE A 277 10.81 -2.44 -11.60
CA ILE A 277 9.65 -1.67 -12.00
C ILE A 277 10.13 -0.53 -12.88
#